data_4dafb1d6a10189353905ed8d54753c13
#
_entry.id   4dafb1d6a10189353905ed8d54753c13
#
_cell.length_a   1.000
_cell.length_b   1.000
_cell.length_c   1.000
_cell.angle_alpha   90.00
_cell.angle_beta   90.00
_cell.angle_gamma   90.00
#
_symmetry.space_group_name_H-M   'P 1'
#
loop_
_entity.id
_entity.type
_entity.pdbx_description
1 polymer ?
#
loop_
_entity_poly.entity_id
_entity_poly.type
_entity_poly.pdbx_seq_one_letter_code
_entity_poly.pdbx_strand_id
1 'polypeptide(L)'
;MATKIKLMRIGKMREPHYRIVVADSRTKRDGRAIEAIGEYHPKADPSVIQVDSERAQYWLGVGAQPTEAVAAILRVTGDWQRFRGEPAPEPMRLAAPSADKRAVFEEAARQAAAEPKAEATTARKRAAKAAPPAQAPSGGDGAAETAES
;
A
#
# COMPACT_ATOMS: atom_id res chain seq x y z
N MET A 1 31.00 -20.99 5.37
CA MET A 1 29.52 -20.91 5.34
C MET A 1 29.14 -19.99 4.18
N ALA A 2 28.13 -20.35 3.40
CA ALA A 2 27.75 -19.54 2.24
C ALA A 2 26.79 -18.42 2.67
N THR A 3 27.17 -17.18 2.38
CA THR A 3 26.32 -16.02 2.59
C THR A 3 25.41 -15.83 1.38
N LYS A 4 24.13 -15.58 1.61
CA LYS A 4 23.14 -15.33 0.56
C LYS A 4 22.44 -13.99 0.75
N ILE A 5 22.12 -13.34 -0.37
CA ILE A 5 21.23 -12.20 -0.39
C ILE A 5 19.83 -12.74 -0.74
N LYS A 6 18.87 -12.56 0.15
CA LYS A 6 17.52 -13.12 0.04
C LYS A 6 16.44 -12.13 0.43
N LEU A 7 15.19 -12.45 0.07
CA LEU A 7 14.02 -11.69 0.49
C LEU A 7 13.50 -12.22 1.83
N MET A 8 13.36 -11.33 2.80
CA MET A 8 12.65 -11.57 4.05
C MET A 8 11.25 -10.99 3.92
N ARG A 9 10.22 -11.78 4.21
CA ARG A 9 8.85 -11.28 4.13
C ARG A 9 8.47 -10.56 5.40
N ILE A 10 7.94 -9.35 5.22
CA ILE A 10 7.34 -8.51 6.26
C ILE A 10 5.93 -8.16 5.80
N GLY A 11 5.11 -7.61 6.66
CA GLY A 11 3.76 -7.17 6.30
C GLY A 11 2.69 -8.18 6.64
N LYS A 12 1.47 -7.82 6.26
CA LYS A 12 0.24 -8.54 6.62
C LYS A 12 -0.14 -9.59 5.57
N MET A 13 -1.20 -10.35 5.85
CA MET A 13 -1.73 -11.44 5.02
C MET A 13 -2.23 -10.82 3.73
N ARG A 14 -2.35 -10.16 3.03
CA ARG A 14 -2.75 -9.64 1.70
C ARG A 14 -1.92 -8.44 1.25
N GLU A 15 -0.97 -8.05 2.09
CA GLU A 15 -0.13 -6.88 1.87
C GLU A 15 1.34 -7.27 2.11
N PRO A 16 1.95 -8.04 1.19
CA PRO A 16 3.32 -8.47 1.33
C PRO A 16 4.27 -7.31 1.07
N HIS A 17 5.18 -7.08 2.00
CA HIS A 17 6.37 -6.27 1.86
C HIS A 17 7.57 -7.17 2.05
N TYR A 18 8.64 -6.87 1.35
CA TYR A 18 9.87 -7.65 1.42
C TYR A 18 11.04 -6.75 1.74
N ARG A 19 11.91 -7.24 2.60
CA ARG A 19 13.20 -6.64 2.87
C ARG A 19 14.28 -7.47 2.20
N ILE A 20 15.17 -6.82 1.49
CA ILE A 20 16.34 -7.47 0.88
C ILE A 20 17.39 -7.56 1.97
N VAL A 21 17.76 -8.78 2.33
CA VAL A 21 18.66 -9.03 3.47
C VAL A 21 19.79 -9.96 3.08
N VAL A 22 20.91 -9.74 3.73
CA VAL A 22 22.08 -10.64 3.71
C VAL A 22 22.00 -11.56 4.90
N ALA A 23 22.04 -12.86 4.67
CA ALA A 23 21.96 -13.86 5.72
C ALA A 23 22.71 -15.14 5.36
N ASP A 24 22.99 -15.99 6.34
CA ASP A 24 23.51 -17.33 6.12
C ASP A 24 22.50 -18.16 5.32
N SER A 25 23.03 -19.00 4.44
CA SER A 25 22.25 -19.89 3.56
C SER A 25 21.34 -20.86 4.35
N ARG A 26 21.70 -21.24 5.55
CA ARG A 26 20.98 -22.17 6.42
C ARG A 26 19.85 -21.48 7.21
N THR A 27 19.87 -20.15 7.31
CA THR A 27 18.87 -19.40 8.07
C THR A 27 17.52 -19.45 7.37
N LYS A 28 16.44 -19.64 8.12
CA LYS A 28 15.06 -19.56 7.61
C LYS A 28 14.81 -18.21 6.90
N ARG A 29 13.84 -18.16 6.00
CA ARG A 29 13.52 -16.95 5.20
C ARG A 29 13.39 -15.70 6.06
N ASP A 30 12.64 -15.76 7.14
CA ASP A 30 12.33 -14.62 8.03
C ASP A 30 13.15 -14.68 9.33
N GLY A 31 14.28 -15.41 9.32
CA GLY A 31 15.18 -15.54 10.44
C GLY A 31 16.15 -14.36 10.56
N ARG A 32 17.16 -14.55 11.42
CA ARG A 32 18.16 -13.50 11.69
C ARG A 32 18.93 -13.15 10.41
N ALA A 33 18.93 -11.89 10.06
CA ALA A 33 19.73 -11.31 9.01
C ALA A 33 21.04 -10.74 9.58
N ILE A 34 22.09 -10.71 8.76
CA ILE A 34 23.35 -10.04 9.05
C ILE A 34 23.14 -8.54 8.83
N GLU A 35 22.59 -8.18 7.66
CA GLU A 35 22.33 -6.80 7.26
C GLU A 35 21.10 -6.72 6.36
N ALA A 36 20.39 -5.60 6.42
CA ALA A 36 19.30 -5.26 5.50
C ALA A 36 19.82 -4.20 4.52
N ILE A 37 19.75 -4.49 3.22
CA ILE A 37 20.29 -3.66 2.15
C ILE A 37 19.24 -3.02 1.27
N GLY A 38 17.95 -3.28 1.52
CA GLY A 38 16.88 -2.67 0.74
C GLY A 38 15.49 -3.17 1.06
N GLU A 39 14.51 -2.58 0.38
CA GLU A 39 13.09 -2.92 0.52
C GLU A 39 12.44 -3.09 -0.85
N TYR A 40 11.44 -3.97 -0.90
CA TYR A 40 10.68 -4.27 -2.11
C TYR A 40 9.19 -4.35 -1.80
N HIS A 41 8.39 -3.50 -2.46
CA HIS A 41 6.94 -3.46 -2.33
C HIS A 41 6.28 -3.82 -3.67
N PRO A 42 5.89 -5.07 -3.88
CA PRO A 42 5.37 -5.54 -5.17
C PRO A 42 3.97 -5.02 -5.50
N LYS A 43 3.17 -4.68 -4.48
CA LYS A 43 1.78 -4.24 -4.65
C LYS A 43 1.61 -2.74 -4.88
N ALA A 44 2.67 -1.97 -4.75
CA ALA A 44 2.63 -0.57 -5.13
C ALA A 44 2.53 -0.46 -6.67
N ASP A 45 1.89 0.56 -7.17
CA ASP A 45 1.80 0.85 -8.61
C ASP A 45 2.40 2.25 -8.88
N PRO A 46 3.55 2.31 -9.52
CA PRO A 46 4.48 1.23 -9.85
C PRO A 46 5.11 0.57 -8.61
N SER A 47 5.58 -0.70 -8.75
CA SER A 47 6.25 -1.41 -7.65
C SER A 47 7.47 -0.62 -7.17
N VAL A 48 7.61 -0.51 -5.84
CA VAL A 48 8.72 0.24 -5.23
C VAL A 48 9.86 -0.72 -4.94
N ILE A 49 11.03 -0.40 -5.46
CA ILE A 49 12.29 -1.11 -5.21
C ILE A 49 13.29 -0.07 -4.72
N GLN A 50 13.76 -0.23 -3.49
CA GLN A 50 14.82 0.59 -2.92
C GLN A 50 15.97 -0.33 -2.51
N VAL A 51 17.14 -0.11 -3.09
CA VAL A 51 18.34 -0.89 -2.81
C VAL A 51 19.49 0.08 -2.51
N ASP A 52 20.23 -0.22 -1.46
CA ASP A 52 21.51 0.44 -1.20
C ASP A 52 22.56 -0.18 -2.13
N SER A 53 22.86 0.51 -3.23
CA SER A 53 23.77 0.05 -4.25
C SER A 53 25.19 -0.20 -3.71
N GLU A 54 25.68 0.64 -2.79
CA GLU A 54 27.04 0.50 -2.25
C GLU A 54 27.16 -0.79 -1.44
N ARG A 55 26.17 -1.05 -0.59
CA ARG A 55 26.16 -2.25 0.23
C ARG A 55 25.91 -3.50 -0.60
N ALA A 56 25.06 -3.41 -1.63
CA ALA A 56 24.84 -4.51 -2.57
C ALA A 56 26.14 -4.89 -3.31
N GLN A 57 26.88 -3.90 -3.83
CA GLN A 57 28.15 -4.11 -4.50
C GLN A 57 29.21 -4.71 -3.56
N TYR A 58 29.28 -4.21 -2.33
CA TYR A 58 30.18 -4.76 -1.33
C TYR A 58 29.93 -6.26 -1.08
N TRP A 59 28.67 -6.63 -0.82
CA TRP A 59 28.33 -8.03 -0.53
C TRP A 59 28.50 -8.94 -1.74
N LEU A 60 28.19 -8.48 -2.95
CA LEU A 60 28.49 -9.22 -4.17
C LEU A 60 29.99 -9.42 -4.37
N GLY A 61 30.79 -8.41 -4.09
CA GLY A 61 32.27 -8.49 -4.16
C GLY A 61 32.88 -9.44 -3.14
N VAL A 62 32.30 -9.53 -1.93
CA VAL A 62 32.71 -10.52 -0.90
C VAL A 62 32.27 -11.95 -1.27
N GLY A 63 31.42 -12.12 -2.29
CA GLY A 63 30.98 -13.42 -2.76
C GLY A 63 29.63 -13.89 -2.20
N ALA A 64 28.80 -12.97 -1.69
CA ALA A 64 27.42 -13.30 -1.32
C ALA A 64 26.61 -13.65 -2.58
N GLN A 65 25.91 -14.77 -2.53
CA GLN A 65 25.13 -15.24 -3.66
C GLN A 65 23.69 -14.73 -3.58
N PRO A 66 23.21 -13.93 -4.55
CA PRO A 66 21.81 -13.52 -4.58
C PRO A 66 20.92 -14.72 -4.93
N THR A 67 19.76 -14.81 -4.30
CA THR A 67 18.71 -15.73 -4.73
C THR A 67 18.15 -15.26 -6.08
N GLU A 68 17.53 -16.14 -6.83
CA GLU A 68 16.99 -15.85 -8.16
C GLU A 68 16.06 -14.63 -8.17
N ALA A 69 15.16 -14.53 -7.18
CA ALA A 69 14.28 -13.37 -7.02
C ALA A 69 15.05 -12.06 -6.78
N VAL A 70 16.09 -12.09 -5.94
CA VAL A 70 16.94 -10.91 -5.69
C VAL A 70 17.75 -10.56 -6.93
N ALA A 71 18.27 -11.54 -7.64
CA ALA A 71 19.00 -11.31 -8.89
C ALA A 71 18.11 -10.62 -9.95
N ALA A 72 16.83 -10.98 -10.03
CA ALA A 72 15.88 -10.28 -10.90
C ALA A 72 15.67 -8.81 -10.48
N ILE A 73 15.53 -8.55 -9.18
CA ILE A 73 15.42 -7.19 -8.64
C ILE A 73 16.68 -6.38 -8.94
N LEU A 74 17.87 -6.93 -8.68
CA LEU A 74 19.15 -6.25 -8.94
C LEU A 74 19.40 -5.98 -10.43
N ARG A 75 18.81 -6.78 -11.32
CA ARG A 75 18.84 -6.49 -12.78
C ARG A 75 17.98 -5.29 -13.13
N VAL A 76 16.84 -5.13 -12.48
CA VAL A 76 15.94 -3.99 -12.71
C VAL A 76 16.54 -2.70 -12.16
N THR A 77 17.20 -2.73 -10.99
CA THR A 77 17.88 -1.56 -10.41
C THR A 77 19.19 -1.21 -11.12
N GLY A 78 19.78 -2.15 -11.86
CA GLY A 78 21.06 -1.97 -12.53
C GLY A 78 22.28 -2.39 -11.71
N ASP A 79 22.10 -2.77 -10.45
CA ASP A 79 23.21 -3.15 -9.57
C ASP A 79 23.91 -4.44 -10.03
N TRP A 80 23.17 -5.35 -10.63
CA TRP A 80 23.72 -6.59 -11.18
C TRP A 80 24.64 -6.31 -12.38
N GLN A 81 24.19 -5.45 -13.29
CA GLN A 81 24.98 -5.04 -14.46
C GLN A 81 26.22 -4.27 -14.03
N ARG A 82 26.08 -3.38 -13.03
CA ARG A 82 27.23 -2.64 -12.46
C ARG A 82 28.29 -3.61 -11.90
N PHE A 83 27.88 -4.65 -11.21
CA PHE A 83 28.78 -5.68 -10.68
C PHE A 83 29.47 -6.46 -11.79
N ARG A 84 28.75 -6.78 -12.88
CA ARG A 84 29.32 -7.51 -14.03
C ARG A 84 30.05 -6.63 -15.04
N GLY A 85 29.97 -5.32 -14.96
CA GLY A 85 30.48 -4.40 -15.97
C GLY A 85 29.68 -4.39 -17.26
N GLU A 86 28.39 -4.80 -17.20
CA GLU A 86 27.45 -4.77 -18.32
C GLU A 86 26.80 -3.37 -18.45
N PRO A 87 26.25 -3.00 -19.62
CA PRO A 87 25.57 -1.72 -19.80
C PRO A 87 24.36 -1.62 -18.85
N ALA A 88 24.07 -0.38 -18.41
CA ALA A 88 22.95 -0.09 -17.51
C ALA A 88 21.61 -0.48 -18.17
N PRO A 89 20.66 -1.01 -17.37
CA PRO A 89 19.34 -1.34 -17.88
C PRO A 89 18.50 -0.08 -18.17
N GLU A 90 17.34 -0.26 -18.78
CA GLU A 90 16.37 0.82 -18.93
C GLU A 90 15.97 1.38 -17.55
N PRO A 91 15.77 2.72 -17.43
CA PRO A 91 15.39 3.32 -16.18
C PRO A 91 14.04 2.77 -15.68
N MET A 92 14.01 2.39 -14.41
CA MET A 92 12.81 1.88 -13.75
C MET A 92 11.75 2.98 -13.67
N ARG A 93 10.48 2.63 -13.88
CA ARG A 93 9.35 3.52 -13.65
C ARG A 93 9.26 3.83 -12.15
N LEU A 94 9.46 5.08 -11.80
CA LEU A 94 9.28 5.57 -10.44
C LEU A 94 7.87 6.16 -10.31
N ALA A 95 7.26 5.97 -9.14
CA ALA A 95 6.02 6.66 -8.80
C ALA A 95 6.26 8.17 -8.82
N ALA A 96 5.33 8.91 -9.38
CA ALA A 96 5.34 10.37 -9.24
C ALA A 96 5.35 10.74 -7.75
N PRO A 97 6.11 11.79 -7.35
CA PRO A 97 6.11 12.23 -5.97
C PRO A 97 4.65 12.50 -5.54
N SER A 98 4.24 11.91 -4.43
CA SER A 98 2.90 12.13 -3.87
C SER A 98 2.71 13.61 -3.64
N ALA A 99 1.65 14.19 -4.21
CA ALA A 99 1.29 15.57 -3.95
C ALA A 99 1.18 15.78 -2.43
N ASP A 100 1.71 16.90 -1.95
CA ASP A 100 1.68 17.21 -0.53
C ASP A 100 0.22 17.36 -0.08
N LYS A 101 -0.27 16.39 0.71
CA LYS A 101 -1.67 16.33 1.16
C LYS A 101 -2.09 17.61 1.88
N ARG A 102 -1.15 18.30 2.50
CA ARG A 102 -1.39 19.57 3.16
C ARG A 102 -1.65 20.68 2.16
N ALA A 103 -0.83 20.78 1.12
CA ALA A 103 -1.01 21.78 0.06
C ALA A 103 -2.34 21.59 -0.67
N VAL A 104 -2.66 20.34 -1.03
CA VAL A 104 -3.94 20.00 -1.67
C VAL A 104 -5.13 20.33 -0.76
N PHE A 105 -5.02 20.05 0.54
CA PHE A 105 -6.07 20.36 1.50
C PHE A 105 -6.24 21.88 1.69
N GLU A 106 -5.16 22.64 1.80
CA GLU A 106 -5.19 24.10 1.93
C GLU A 106 -5.78 24.75 0.68
N GLU A 107 -5.45 24.23 -0.48
CA GLU A 107 -6.01 24.72 -1.75
C GLU A 107 -7.51 24.42 -1.85
N ALA A 108 -7.93 23.20 -1.51
CA ALA A 108 -9.35 22.84 -1.44
C ALA A 108 -10.12 23.69 -0.40
N ALA A 109 -9.51 23.96 0.77
CA ALA A 109 -10.10 24.81 1.80
C ALA A 109 -10.24 26.27 1.33
N ARG A 110 -9.25 26.79 0.60
CA ARG A 110 -9.34 28.13 -0.02
C ARG A 110 -10.43 28.20 -1.09
N GLN A 111 -10.54 27.18 -1.92
CA GLN A 111 -11.59 27.11 -2.94
C GLN A 111 -12.99 27.04 -2.28
N ALA A 112 -13.16 26.20 -1.27
CA ALA A 112 -14.41 26.10 -0.52
C ALA A 112 -14.77 27.40 0.26
N ALA A 113 -13.75 28.15 0.71
CA ALA A 113 -13.97 29.47 1.35
C ALA A 113 -14.26 30.58 0.35
N ALA A 114 -13.81 30.45 -0.90
CA ALA A 114 -14.05 31.40 -1.98
C ALA A 114 -15.41 31.18 -2.69
N GLU A 115 -15.98 29.98 -2.60
CA GLU A 115 -17.33 29.72 -3.10
C GLU A 115 -18.36 30.42 -2.18
N PRO A 116 -19.23 31.31 -2.70
CA PRO A 116 -20.27 31.91 -1.91
C PRO A 116 -21.22 30.82 -1.43
N LYS A 117 -21.32 30.67 -0.11
CA LYS A 117 -22.18 29.72 0.58
C LYS A 117 -23.62 29.91 0.11
N ALA A 118 -24.02 29.20 -0.93
CA ALA A 118 -25.39 29.26 -1.43
C ALA A 118 -26.32 28.80 -0.30
N GLU A 119 -27.36 29.62 -0.03
CA GLU A 119 -28.37 29.42 1.00
C GLU A 119 -29.30 28.21 0.73
N ALA A 120 -28.75 27.02 0.62
CA ALA A 120 -29.51 25.83 0.24
C ALA A 120 -29.89 24.88 1.40
N THR A 121 -29.58 25.22 2.65
CA THR A 121 -29.85 24.31 3.77
C THR A 121 -31.04 24.70 4.65
N THR A 122 -31.62 25.90 4.48
CA THR A 122 -32.73 26.35 5.33
C THR A 122 -34.13 26.06 4.76
N ALA A 123 -34.26 25.82 3.46
CA ALA A 123 -35.56 25.57 2.83
C ALA A 123 -36.13 24.16 3.11
N ARG A 124 -35.26 23.14 3.27
CA ARG A 124 -35.73 21.76 3.46
C ARG A 124 -36.20 21.43 4.89
N LYS A 125 -35.79 22.21 5.88
CA LYS A 125 -36.21 22.01 7.29
C LYS A 125 -37.54 22.72 7.61
N ARG A 126 -37.97 23.71 6.81
CA ARG A 126 -39.26 24.37 6.96
C ARG A 126 -40.43 23.62 6.30
N ALA A 127 -40.17 22.89 5.21
CA ALA A 127 -41.19 22.07 4.54
C ALA A 127 -41.61 20.83 5.33
N ALA A 128 -40.74 20.31 6.19
CA ALA A 128 -41.03 19.10 7.04
C ALA A 128 -41.86 19.42 8.28
N LYS A 129 -42.10 20.72 8.62
CA LYS A 129 -42.83 21.14 9.83
C LYS A 129 -44.27 21.60 9.54
N ALA A 130 -44.74 21.54 8.30
CA ALA A 130 -46.07 22.03 7.88
C ALA A 130 -47.01 20.95 7.33
N ALA A 131 -46.85 19.67 7.70
CA ALA A 131 -47.81 18.62 7.38
C ALA A 131 -48.65 18.30 8.66
N PRO A 132 -49.98 18.40 8.63
CA PRO A 132 -50.83 18.07 9.76
C PRO A 132 -50.97 16.55 9.93
N PRO A 133 -51.24 16.04 11.15
CA PRO A 133 -51.32 14.61 11.42
C PRO A 133 -52.64 14.05 10.85
N ALA A 134 -52.53 13.14 9.90
CA ALA A 134 -53.69 12.37 9.44
C ALA A 134 -54.02 11.27 10.47
N GLN A 135 -55.25 11.26 10.84
CA GLN A 135 -55.95 10.38 11.78
C GLN A 135 -55.85 8.92 11.37
N ALA A 136 -55.70 8.06 12.37
CA ALA A 136 -55.86 6.62 12.27
C ALA A 136 -57.34 6.25 12.14
N PRO A 137 -57.73 5.18 11.43
CA PRO A 137 -58.92 4.43 11.73
C PRO A 137 -58.59 3.14 12.47
N SER A 138 -59.34 2.98 13.53
CA SER A 138 -59.50 1.81 14.39
C SER A 138 -60.28 0.67 13.72
N GLY A 139 -60.05 -0.52 14.19
CA GLY A 139 -60.96 -1.68 14.06
C GLY A 139 -60.37 -2.77 13.18
N GLY A 140 -60.29 -3.92 13.72
CA GLY A 140 -61.03 -4.92 14.24
C GLY A 140 -60.35 -6.28 14.15
N ASP A 141 -60.34 -6.93 15.24
CA ASP A 141 -60.64 -8.34 15.53
C ASP A 141 -60.35 -9.46 14.51
N GLY A 142 -59.85 -10.55 15.09
CA GLY A 142 -60.02 -11.91 14.55
C GLY A 142 -58.78 -12.80 14.78
N ALA A 143 -58.62 -13.29 15.89
CA ALA A 143 -58.66 -14.62 16.51
C ALA A 143 -58.14 -15.82 15.67
N ALA A 144 -57.40 -16.67 16.40
CA ALA A 144 -57.28 -18.14 16.32
C ALA A 144 -56.32 -18.69 15.22
N GLU A 145 -55.44 -19.49 15.53
CA GLU A 145 -55.25 -20.76 16.28
C GLU A 145 -54.53 -21.80 15.42
N THR A 146 -53.66 -22.51 16.10
CA THR A 146 -53.17 -23.89 15.90
C THR A 146 -52.22 -24.25 14.76
N ALA A 147 -51.04 -24.68 15.16
CA ALA A 147 -50.54 -26.01 15.44
C ALA A 147 -49.82 -26.73 14.27
N GLU A 148 -48.64 -27.19 14.59
CA GLU A 148 -48.04 -28.52 14.35
C GLU A 148 -47.82 -29.01 12.91
N SER A 149 -46.62 -29.13 12.55
CA SER A 149 -45.84 -30.38 12.40
C SER A 149 -44.39 -30.07 11.96
#